data_8e09564fa891fb5192ff17985b96ab52
#
_entry.id   8e09564fa891fb5192ff17985b96ab52
#
_cell.length_a   1.000
_cell.length_b   1.000
_cell.length_c   1.000
_cell.angle_alpha   90.00
_cell.angle_beta   90.00
_cell.angle_gamma   90.00
#
_symmetry.space_group_name_H-M   'P 1'
#
loop_
_entity.id
_entity.type
_entity.pdbx_description
1 polymer ?
#
loop_
_entity_poly.entity_id
_entity_poly.type
_entity_poly.pdbx_seq_one_letter_code
_entity_poly.pdbx_strand_id
1 'polypeptide(L)'
;VFFTGLIDAAYSGASSVVGPAVWGIGGGAPLLAALVFVSVIFFSSLFAVLHHTGVVRIVVGAMARAMAKTMGLSGAESTSAAANIFVGQTEAPLLIRPYLPKMTTSEIGAVMTVGFATVAGTVFGVYVTMMKDVMPGIAGHLLAASVMSAPAGLAIAKVVFPETDKPETLGKDI
;
A
#
# COMPACT_ATOMS: atom_id res chain seq x y z
N VAL A 1 12.19 -4.36 13.27
CA VAL A 1 12.62 -5.75 13.57
C VAL A 1 11.71 -6.76 12.85
N PHE A 2 10.36 -6.75 13.05
CA PHE A 2 9.46 -7.73 12.45
C PHE A 2 9.48 -7.70 10.90
N PHE A 3 9.24 -6.54 10.30
CA PHE A 3 9.23 -6.39 8.84
C PHE A 3 10.60 -6.67 8.20
N THR A 4 11.68 -6.29 8.85
CA THR A 4 13.04 -6.57 8.36
C THR A 4 13.30 -8.07 8.35
N GLY A 5 12.95 -8.79 9.43
CA GLY A 5 13.10 -10.24 9.49
C GLY A 5 12.26 -10.99 8.45
N LEU A 6 11.05 -10.50 8.16
CA LEU A 6 10.18 -11.06 7.14
C LEU A 6 10.77 -10.90 5.73
N ILE A 7 11.33 -9.73 5.45
CA ILE A 7 12.00 -9.43 4.18
C ILE A 7 13.27 -10.27 4.02
N ASP A 8 14.10 -10.36 5.06
CA ASP A 8 15.32 -11.18 5.03
C ASP A 8 15.01 -12.68 4.83
N ALA A 9 13.95 -13.18 5.44
CA ALA A 9 13.48 -14.55 5.21
C ALA A 9 13.02 -14.78 3.75
N ALA A 10 12.28 -13.82 3.18
CA ALA A 10 11.84 -13.89 1.79
C ALA A 10 13.02 -13.91 0.82
N TYR A 11 14.01 -13.05 1.03
CA TYR A 11 15.21 -13.01 0.19
C TYR A 11 16.12 -14.23 0.38
N SER A 12 16.24 -14.75 1.59
CA SER A 12 16.98 -15.98 1.86
C SER A 12 16.35 -17.18 1.14
N GLY A 13 15.02 -17.30 1.18
CA GLY A 13 14.30 -18.32 0.42
C GLY A 13 14.47 -18.16 -1.09
N ALA A 14 14.38 -16.94 -1.60
CA ALA A 14 14.54 -16.66 -3.02
C ALA A 14 15.97 -16.93 -3.54
N SER A 15 16.99 -16.61 -2.77
CA SER A 15 18.39 -16.87 -3.15
C SER A 15 18.69 -18.35 -3.36
N SER A 16 18.04 -19.24 -2.61
CA SER A 16 18.17 -20.67 -2.76
C SER A 16 17.51 -21.22 -4.03
N VAL A 17 16.49 -20.53 -4.55
CA VAL A 17 15.74 -20.92 -5.75
C VAL A 17 16.38 -20.36 -7.02
N VAL A 18 16.74 -19.07 -6.99
CA VAL A 18 17.23 -18.35 -8.18
C VAL A 18 18.72 -18.56 -8.43
N GLY A 19 19.44 -18.99 -7.40
CA GLY A 19 20.86 -19.30 -7.46
C GLY A 19 21.77 -18.11 -7.14
N PRO A 20 23.01 -18.40 -6.70
CA PRO A 20 23.93 -17.41 -6.19
C PRO A 20 24.41 -16.39 -7.24
N ALA A 21 24.50 -16.79 -8.50
CA ALA A 21 24.96 -15.91 -9.57
C ALA A 21 24.01 -14.73 -9.85
N VAL A 22 22.71 -14.96 -9.74
CA VAL A 22 21.67 -13.94 -9.95
C VAL A 22 21.46 -13.11 -8.68
N TRP A 23 21.67 -13.73 -7.50
CA TRP A 23 21.45 -13.09 -6.21
C TRP A 23 22.67 -12.34 -5.67
N GLY A 24 23.82 -12.38 -6.37
CA GLY A 24 25.03 -11.70 -5.95
C GLY A 24 25.77 -12.38 -4.77
N ILE A 25 25.44 -13.63 -4.45
CA ILE A 25 26.16 -14.40 -3.44
C ILE A 25 27.51 -14.79 -4.03
N GLY A 26 28.57 -14.15 -3.57
CA GLY A 26 29.93 -14.32 -4.12
C GLY A 26 30.65 -13.01 -4.43
N GLY A 27 30.03 -11.86 -3.98
CA GLY A 27 30.64 -10.53 -4.06
C GLY A 27 30.06 -9.60 -5.11
N GLY A 28 29.01 -10.03 -5.85
CA GLY A 28 28.24 -9.16 -6.76
C GLY A 28 26.98 -8.59 -6.10
N ALA A 29 26.53 -7.42 -6.55
CA ALA A 29 25.24 -6.91 -6.16
C ALA A 29 24.12 -7.75 -6.80
N PRO A 30 23.01 -8.05 -6.09
CA PRO A 30 21.89 -8.76 -6.68
C PRO A 30 21.32 -7.99 -7.86
N LEU A 31 20.87 -8.71 -8.88
CA LEU A 31 20.22 -8.08 -10.02
C LEU A 31 18.96 -7.35 -9.54
N LEU A 32 18.83 -6.07 -9.84
CA LEU A 32 17.70 -5.25 -9.38
C LEU A 32 16.35 -5.87 -9.77
N ALA A 33 16.28 -6.48 -10.95
CA ALA A 33 15.10 -7.21 -11.40
C ALA A 33 14.74 -8.38 -10.48
N ALA A 34 15.73 -9.15 -10.01
CA ALA A 34 15.49 -10.27 -9.09
C ALA A 34 14.94 -9.79 -7.75
N LEU A 35 15.47 -8.68 -7.21
CA LEU A 35 14.95 -8.05 -5.99
C LEU A 35 13.49 -7.62 -6.16
N VAL A 36 13.16 -6.98 -7.27
CA VAL A 36 11.79 -6.52 -7.55
C VAL A 36 10.82 -7.70 -7.69
N PHE A 37 11.15 -8.70 -8.50
CA PHE A 37 10.27 -9.85 -8.72
C PHE A 37 10.00 -10.62 -7.43
N VAL A 38 11.03 -10.88 -6.64
CA VAL A 38 10.87 -11.60 -5.36
C VAL A 38 10.02 -10.80 -4.40
N SER A 39 10.25 -9.50 -4.29
CA SER A 39 9.44 -8.62 -3.45
C SER A 39 7.97 -8.63 -3.88
N VAL A 40 7.69 -8.48 -5.16
CA VAL A 40 6.31 -8.49 -5.69
C VAL A 40 5.61 -9.82 -5.39
N ILE A 41 6.25 -10.95 -5.68
CA ILE A 41 5.66 -12.28 -5.43
C ILE A 41 5.41 -12.47 -3.92
N PHE A 42 6.40 -12.17 -3.10
CA PHE A 42 6.30 -12.34 -1.65
C PHE A 42 5.20 -11.48 -1.04
N PHE A 43 5.21 -10.17 -1.31
CA PHE A 43 4.20 -9.27 -0.74
C PHE A 43 2.81 -9.53 -1.29
N SER A 44 2.66 -9.87 -2.57
CA SER A 44 1.36 -10.28 -3.12
C SER A 44 0.81 -11.52 -2.43
N SER A 45 1.65 -12.53 -2.20
CA SER A 45 1.26 -13.74 -1.47
C SER A 45 0.91 -13.45 -0.01
N LEU A 46 1.72 -12.61 0.65
CA LEU A 46 1.48 -12.21 2.03
C LEU A 46 0.14 -11.47 2.16
N PHE A 47 -0.12 -10.51 1.27
CA PHE A 47 -1.39 -9.78 1.28
C PHE A 47 -2.59 -10.66 0.95
N ALA A 48 -2.44 -11.64 0.05
CA ALA A 48 -3.50 -12.61 -0.22
C ALA A 48 -3.86 -13.41 1.04
N VAL A 49 -2.87 -13.85 1.81
CA VAL A 49 -3.08 -14.55 3.08
C VAL A 49 -3.73 -13.62 4.13
N LEU A 50 -3.21 -12.40 4.29
CA LEU A 50 -3.77 -11.43 5.24
C LEU A 50 -5.20 -11.03 4.87
N HIS A 51 -5.51 -10.93 3.59
CA HIS A 51 -6.86 -10.66 3.12
C HIS A 51 -7.79 -11.84 3.40
N HIS A 52 -7.34 -13.08 3.16
CA HIS A 52 -8.11 -14.30 3.44
C HIS A 52 -8.39 -14.47 4.93
N THR A 53 -7.43 -14.15 5.80
CA THR A 53 -7.60 -14.20 7.27
C THR A 53 -8.47 -13.08 7.83
N GLY A 54 -8.83 -12.09 7.03
CA GLY A 54 -9.65 -10.95 7.44
C GLY A 54 -8.90 -9.85 8.18
N VAL A 55 -7.62 -10.00 8.46
CA VAL A 55 -6.79 -8.99 9.16
C VAL A 55 -6.78 -7.67 8.39
N VAL A 56 -6.59 -7.72 7.07
CA VAL A 56 -6.62 -6.51 6.22
C VAL A 56 -7.96 -5.81 6.33
N ARG A 57 -9.08 -6.56 6.31
CA ARG A 57 -10.42 -5.99 6.42
C ARG A 57 -10.62 -5.23 7.73
N ILE A 58 -10.15 -5.77 8.86
CA ILE A 58 -10.29 -5.13 10.18
C ILE A 58 -9.46 -3.85 10.23
N VAL A 59 -8.20 -3.90 9.82
CA VAL A 59 -7.27 -2.76 9.88
C VAL A 59 -7.71 -1.66 8.91
N VAL A 60 -7.94 -2.01 7.65
CA VAL A 60 -8.40 -1.07 6.61
C VAL A 60 -9.75 -0.46 7.00
N GLY A 61 -10.69 -1.27 7.47
CA GLY A 61 -12.00 -0.78 7.90
C GLY A 61 -11.95 0.17 9.10
N ALA A 62 -11.06 -0.07 10.07
CA ALA A 62 -10.85 0.84 11.19
C ALA A 62 -10.27 2.19 10.72
N MET A 63 -9.25 2.16 9.84
CA MET A 63 -8.63 3.36 9.29
C MET A 63 -9.58 4.12 8.36
N ALA A 64 -10.32 3.42 7.51
CA ALA A 64 -11.32 4.02 6.62
C ALA A 64 -12.40 4.76 7.42
N ARG A 65 -12.93 4.14 8.49
CA ARG A 65 -13.91 4.78 9.38
C ARG A 65 -13.35 6.02 10.08
N ALA A 66 -12.10 5.95 10.55
CA ALA A 66 -11.44 7.09 11.16
C ALA A 66 -11.33 8.26 10.16
N MET A 67 -10.86 8.01 8.94
CA MET A 67 -10.73 9.02 7.89
C MET A 67 -12.09 9.55 7.42
N ALA A 68 -13.07 8.68 7.21
CA ALA A 68 -14.43 9.09 6.83
C ALA A 68 -15.04 10.03 7.88
N LYS A 69 -14.91 9.69 9.17
CA LYS A 69 -15.48 10.47 10.26
C LYS A 69 -14.77 11.80 10.50
N THR A 70 -13.43 11.84 10.38
CA THR A 70 -12.65 13.04 10.66
C THR A 70 -12.63 14.03 9.50
N MET A 71 -12.67 13.52 8.27
CA MET A 71 -12.53 14.33 7.05
C MET A 71 -13.84 14.46 6.27
N GLY A 72 -14.95 13.83 6.72
CA GLY A 72 -16.24 13.89 6.04
C GLY A 72 -16.25 13.22 4.66
N LEU A 73 -15.46 12.16 4.48
CA LEU A 73 -15.26 11.48 3.22
C LEU A 73 -16.31 10.37 3.00
N SER A 74 -16.46 9.95 1.75
CA SER A 74 -17.30 8.80 1.42
C SER A 74 -16.65 7.48 1.86
N GLY A 75 -17.46 6.43 2.02
CA GLY A 75 -16.96 5.10 2.36
C GLY A 75 -16.02 4.54 1.30
N ALA A 76 -16.33 4.73 0.00
CA ALA A 76 -15.51 4.21 -1.09
C ALA A 76 -14.12 4.84 -1.13
N GLU A 77 -14.02 6.17 -1.09
CA GLU A 77 -12.74 6.85 -1.11
C GLU A 77 -11.90 6.58 0.15
N SER A 78 -12.54 6.55 1.32
CA SER A 78 -11.86 6.25 2.59
C SER A 78 -11.32 4.81 2.63
N THR A 79 -12.10 3.85 2.14
CA THR A 79 -11.68 2.44 2.08
C THR A 79 -10.53 2.23 1.10
N SER A 80 -10.60 2.84 -0.08
CA SER A 80 -9.51 2.79 -1.05
C SER A 80 -8.24 3.44 -0.51
N ALA A 81 -8.35 4.62 0.11
CA ALA A 81 -7.21 5.32 0.68
C ALA A 81 -6.55 4.53 1.83
N ALA A 82 -7.35 3.95 2.73
CA ALA A 82 -6.85 3.13 3.82
C ALA A 82 -6.18 1.85 3.31
N ALA A 83 -6.76 1.20 2.32
CA ALA A 83 -6.18 0.02 1.70
C ALA A 83 -4.85 0.32 1.03
N ASN A 84 -4.74 1.47 0.36
CA ASN A 84 -3.57 1.86 -0.40
C ASN A 84 -2.31 2.03 0.44
N ILE A 85 -2.44 2.28 1.75
CA ILE A 85 -1.30 2.32 2.69
C ILE A 85 -0.54 0.99 2.71
N PHE A 86 -1.25 -0.12 2.50
CA PHE A 86 -0.70 -1.48 2.62
C PHE A 86 -0.54 -2.20 1.29
N VAL A 87 -1.56 -2.12 0.43
CA VAL A 87 -1.66 -2.98 -0.76
C VAL A 87 -1.00 -2.32 -1.97
N GLY A 88 -1.36 -1.11 -2.26
CA GLY A 88 -0.84 -0.37 -3.41
C GLY A 88 -1.94 0.19 -4.31
N GLN A 89 -1.53 1.07 -5.20
CA GLN A 89 -2.43 1.87 -6.03
C GLN A 89 -3.21 1.07 -7.09
N THR A 90 -2.74 -0.10 -7.44
CA THR A 90 -3.40 -0.99 -8.41
C THR A 90 -4.43 -1.90 -7.77
N GLU A 91 -4.16 -2.35 -6.55
CA GLU A 91 -4.98 -3.30 -5.82
C GLU A 91 -6.05 -2.62 -4.97
N ALA A 92 -5.75 -1.47 -4.35
CA ALA A 92 -6.67 -0.77 -3.48
C ALA A 92 -8.01 -0.39 -4.17
N PRO A 93 -8.03 0.12 -5.43
CA PRO A 93 -9.27 0.39 -6.14
C PRO A 93 -10.11 -0.86 -6.44
N LEU A 94 -9.51 -2.05 -6.46
CA LEU A 94 -10.26 -3.30 -6.68
C LEU A 94 -11.21 -3.61 -5.54
N LEU A 95 -10.89 -3.17 -4.31
CA LEU A 95 -11.77 -3.34 -3.14
C LEU A 95 -13.08 -2.55 -3.28
N ILE A 96 -13.02 -1.42 -3.97
CA ILE A 96 -14.18 -0.55 -4.20
C ILE A 96 -14.78 -0.70 -5.60
N ARG A 97 -14.36 -1.72 -6.37
CA ARG A 97 -14.79 -1.96 -7.75
C ARG A 97 -16.30 -1.88 -7.97
N PRO A 98 -17.18 -2.42 -7.09
CA PRO A 98 -18.63 -2.32 -7.28
C PRO A 98 -19.15 -0.88 -7.26
N TYR A 99 -18.44 0.05 -6.66
CA TYR A 99 -18.85 1.45 -6.50
C TYR A 99 -18.27 2.37 -7.58
N LEU A 100 -17.16 1.98 -8.24
CA LEU A 100 -16.46 2.79 -9.25
C LEU A 100 -17.37 3.44 -10.30
N PRO A 101 -18.37 2.73 -10.90
CA PRO A 101 -19.22 3.32 -11.94
C PRO A 101 -20.12 4.47 -11.43
N LYS A 102 -20.29 4.59 -10.13
CA LYS A 102 -21.17 5.56 -9.47
C LYS A 102 -20.43 6.60 -8.64
N MET A 103 -19.11 6.55 -8.65
CA MET A 103 -18.27 7.50 -7.93
C MET A 103 -18.26 8.86 -8.63
N THR A 104 -18.22 9.92 -7.82
CA THR A 104 -18.07 11.29 -8.31
C THR A 104 -16.65 11.53 -8.85
N THR A 105 -16.49 12.59 -9.63
CA THR A 105 -15.16 12.99 -10.13
C THR A 105 -14.21 13.31 -8.96
N SER A 106 -14.73 13.88 -7.88
CA SER A 106 -13.97 14.17 -6.66
C SER A 106 -13.48 12.89 -5.98
N GLU A 107 -14.36 11.88 -5.84
CA GLU A 107 -13.98 10.58 -5.27
C GLU A 107 -12.90 9.87 -6.11
N ILE A 108 -13.06 9.85 -7.44
CA ILE A 108 -12.06 9.26 -8.34
C ILE A 108 -10.74 10.02 -8.25
N GLY A 109 -10.78 11.36 -8.24
CA GLY A 109 -9.61 12.20 -8.05
C GLY A 109 -8.89 11.91 -6.73
N ALA A 110 -9.63 11.69 -5.64
CA ALA A 110 -9.09 11.32 -4.35
C ALA A 110 -8.38 9.95 -4.38
N VAL A 111 -9.01 8.95 -4.97
CA VAL A 111 -8.42 7.60 -5.13
C VAL A 111 -7.11 7.66 -5.92
N MET A 112 -7.08 8.40 -7.03
CA MET A 112 -5.88 8.56 -7.85
C MET A 112 -4.79 9.32 -7.09
N THR A 113 -5.11 10.42 -6.45
CA THR A 113 -4.14 11.26 -5.74
C THR A 113 -3.48 10.48 -4.61
N VAL A 114 -4.25 9.74 -3.79
CA VAL A 114 -3.70 8.90 -2.73
C VAL A 114 -2.87 7.76 -3.29
N GLY A 115 -3.29 7.20 -4.45
CA GLY A 115 -2.53 6.18 -5.16
C GLY A 115 -1.09 6.62 -5.44
N PHE A 116 -0.92 7.86 -5.90
CA PHE A 116 0.41 8.42 -6.17
C PHE A 116 1.14 8.94 -4.92
N ALA A 117 0.44 9.22 -3.84
CA ALA A 117 1.02 9.80 -2.64
C ALA A 117 1.64 8.76 -1.69
N THR A 118 1.33 7.47 -1.85
CA THR A 118 1.75 6.39 -0.96
C THR A 118 2.73 5.43 -1.62
N VAL A 119 3.52 4.72 -0.83
CA VAL A 119 4.43 3.69 -1.31
C VAL A 119 3.68 2.36 -1.40
N ALA A 120 3.69 1.76 -2.58
CA ALA A 120 3.09 0.42 -2.77
C ALA A 120 3.80 -0.62 -1.91
N GLY A 121 3.01 -1.50 -1.24
CA GLY A 121 3.53 -2.54 -0.36
C GLY A 121 4.54 -3.48 -1.04
N THR A 122 4.35 -3.75 -2.33
CA THR A 122 5.26 -4.58 -3.13
C THR A 122 6.64 -3.95 -3.32
N VAL A 123 6.71 -2.62 -3.43
CA VAL A 123 7.98 -1.87 -3.61
C VAL A 123 8.63 -1.55 -2.25
N PHE A 124 7.85 -1.56 -1.20
CA PHE A 124 8.32 -1.32 0.17
C PHE A 124 9.51 -2.21 0.55
N GLY A 125 9.43 -3.51 0.25
CA GLY A 125 10.51 -4.46 0.52
C GLY A 125 11.81 -4.13 -0.22
N VAL A 126 11.72 -3.66 -1.45
CA VAL A 126 12.88 -3.24 -2.25
C VAL A 126 13.57 -2.05 -1.60
N TYR A 127 12.82 -1.01 -1.21
CA TYR A 127 13.38 0.16 -0.53
C TYR A 127 14.05 -0.20 0.80
N VAL A 128 13.39 -1.05 1.61
CA VAL A 128 13.98 -1.50 2.87
C VAL A 128 15.29 -2.23 2.64
N THR A 129 15.35 -3.13 1.65
CA THR A 129 16.55 -3.90 1.35
C THR A 129 17.70 -3.01 0.87
N MET A 130 17.42 -2.03 0.02
CA MET A 130 18.43 -1.14 -0.53
C MET A 130 18.97 -0.14 0.51
N MET A 131 18.16 0.25 1.48
CA MET A 131 18.48 1.32 2.41
C MET A 131 18.80 0.88 3.84
N LYS A 132 18.58 -0.40 4.19
CA LYS A 132 18.77 -0.89 5.57
C LYS A 132 20.16 -0.67 6.14
N ASP A 133 21.18 -0.73 5.29
CA ASP A 133 22.58 -0.57 5.68
C ASP A 133 22.98 0.90 5.88
N VAL A 134 22.27 1.81 5.20
CA VAL A 134 22.49 3.27 5.27
C VAL A 134 21.62 3.90 6.35
N MET A 135 20.39 3.44 6.50
CA MET A 135 19.40 3.98 7.44
C MET A 135 18.77 2.86 8.26
N PRO A 136 19.31 2.55 9.43
CA PRO A 136 18.69 1.61 10.35
C PRO A 136 17.28 2.07 10.72
N GLY A 137 16.29 1.18 10.61
CA GLY A 137 14.89 1.52 10.92
C GLY A 137 14.07 2.08 9.74
N ILE A 138 14.62 2.11 8.52
CA ILE A 138 13.94 2.61 7.31
C ILE A 138 12.52 2.05 7.11
N ALA A 139 12.28 0.79 7.48
CA ALA A 139 10.96 0.17 7.40
C ALA A 139 9.90 0.94 8.23
N GLY A 140 10.26 1.37 9.43
CA GLY A 140 9.38 2.17 10.28
C GLY A 140 9.12 3.56 9.69
N HIS A 141 10.15 4.20 9.15
CA HIS A 141 10.01 5.52 8.51
C HIS A 141 9.11 5.46 7.27
N LEU A 142 9.28 4.46 6.41
CA LEU A 142 8.44 4.28 5.22
C LEU A 142 6.97 3.99 5.58
N LEU A 143 6.72 3.16 6.59
CA LEU A 143 5.36 2.91 7.08
C LEU A 143 4.72 4.17 7.63
N ALA A 144 5.43 4.91 8.49
CA ALA A 144 4.95 6.17 9.02
C ALA A 144 4.64 7.18 7.91
N ALA A 145 5.53 7.28 6.92
CA ALA A 145 5.32 8.15 5.76
C ALA A 145 4.05 7.76 4.98
N SER A 146 3.82 6.46 4.70
CA SER A 146 2.62 5.99 4.00
C SER A 146 1.34 6.26 4.79
N VAL A 147 1.36 6.05 6.12
CA VAL A 147 0.21 6.33 6.98
C VAL A 147 -0.12 7.83 7.02
N MET A 148 0.89 8.70 7.02
CA MET A 148 0.69 10.15 7.01
C MET A 148 0.31 10.70 5.64
N SER A 149 0.83 10.12 4.56
CA SER A 149 0.57 10.61 3.20
C SER A 149 -0.84 10.29 2.71
N ALA A 150 -1.49 9.25 3.19
CA ALA A 150 -2.86 8.93 2.79
C ALA A 150 -3.87 10.04 3.17
N PRO A 151 -3.98 10.49 4.45
CA PRO A 151 -4.87 11.60 4.78
C PRO A 151 -4.41 12.93 4.15
N ALA A 152 -3.10 13.16 4.02
CA ALA A 152 -2.59 14.35 3.35
C ALA A 152 -2.98 14.37 1.87
N GLY A 153 -2.85 13.24 1.17
CA GLY A 153 -3.28 13.08 -0.22
C GLY A 153 -4.78 13.30 -0.40
N LEU A 154 -5.61 12.79 0.52
CA LEU A 154 -7.05 13.04 0.52
C LEU A 154 -7.38 14.53 0.70
N ALA A 155 -6.72 15.21 1.63
CA ALA A 155 -6.92 16.63 1.86
C ALA A 155 -6.56 17.45 0.60
N ILE A 156 -5.42 17.16 -0.03
CA ILE A 156 -5.00 17.84 -1.27
C ILE A 156 -5.96 17.50 -2.42
N ALA A 157 -6.39 16.24 -2.53
CA ALA A 157 -7.35 15.84 -3.56
C ALA A 157 -8.65 16.65 -3.47
N LYS A 158 -9.18 16.87 -2.26
CA LYS A 158 -10.40 17.67 -2.08
C LYS A 158 -10.21 19.16 -2.36
N VAL A 159 -8.99 19.68 -2.29
CA VAL A 159 -8.68 21.05 -2.73
C VAL A 159 -8.65 21.14 -4.26
N VAL A 160 -8.07 20.13 -4.92
CA VAL A 160 -7.92 20.09 -6.40
C VAL A 160 -9.25 19.69 -7.07
N PHE A 161 -9.93 18.71 -6.50
CA PHE A 161 -11.22 18.18 -6.97
C PHE A 161 -12.27 18.34 -5.86
N PRO A 162 -12.82 19.56 -5.65
CA PRO A 162 -13.83 19.77 -4.62
C PRO A 162 -15.07 18.92 -4.90
N GLU A 163 -15.71 18.43 -3.85
CA GLU A 163 -16.94 17.66 -3.98
C GLU A 163 -18.12 18.57 -4.29
N THR A 164 -18.66 18.44 -5.47
CA THR A 164 -19.83 19.21 -5.93
C THR A 164 -21.10 18.36 -5.97
N ASP A 165 -20.93 17.04 -5.97
CA ASP A 165 -22.01 16.07 -6.06
C ASP A 165 -22.19 15.35 -4.73
N LYS A 166 -23.23 14.54 -4.62
CA LYS A 166 -23.49 13.75 -3.42
C LYS A 166 -23.00 12.30 -3.64
N PRO A 167 -21.89 11.88 -3.00
CA PRO A 167 -21.39 10.52 -3.11
C PRO A 167 -22.40 9.47 -2.66
N GLU A 168 -22.55 8.37 -3.41
CA GLU A 168 -23.48 7.30 -3.06
C GLU A 168 -23.14 6.60 -1.73
N THR A 169 -21.84 6.57 -1.40
CA THR A 169 -21.32 5.89 -0.20
C THR A 169 -21.04 6.85 0.95
N LEU A 170 -21.53 8.09 0.88
CA LEU A 170 -21.37 9.06 1.96
C LEU A 170 -22.07 8.56 3.23
N GLY A 171 -21.29 8.45 4.32
CA GLY A 171 -21.77 7.96 5.61
C GLY A 171 -22.05 6.45 5.67
N LYS A 172 -21.62 5.68 4.67
CA LYS A 172 -21.73 4.23 4.67
C LYS A 172 -20.39 3.58 4.93
N ASP A 173 -20.35 2.55 5.77
CA ASP A 173 -19.22 1.64 5.92
C ASP A 173 -19.26 0.61 4.78
N ILE A 174 -18.15 0.39 4.08
CA ILE A 174 -17.99 -0.60 3.02
C ILE A 174 -16.77 -1.49 3.27
#